data_8bfe3a73372b0427e24753e06b38918f
#
_entry.id   8bfe3a73372b0427e24753e06b38918f
#
_cell.length_a   1.000
_cell.length_b   1.000
_cell.length_c   1.000
_cell.angle_alpha   90.00
_cell.angle_beta   90.00
_cell.angle_gamma   90.00
#
_symmetry.space_group_name_H-M   'P 1'
#
loop_
_entity.id
_entity.type
_entity.pdbx_description
1 polymer ?
#
loop_
_entity_poly.entity_id
_entity_poly.type
_entity_poly.pdbx_seq_one_letter_code
_entity_poly.pdbx_strand_id
1 'polypeptide(L)'
;MSFISRLSTLVGVILFAWTTLACAADTPKFEIDPFWPKALPNNWTLGQVAGVAVDERDHVWIMQRPRSLSRLEAAAAQNPPRAQCCIPAPPVIEFDAEGNVVQAWGGEGQGFDWPKQEHGIRVVGDTVWLGGNHKDDGFVLKFTRDGKFIKQLGKSGPRKGDQDTTQLGQPADFWVDGPTNEVYVADGYGNHRIIVFDATTFAYKRHWGAYGKVPAPELNPTSGDPGGHAYDPKAPISDTFNNPVHCVKIANDGLVYVCDRTNDRMQVFRKDGSFVRENIYLPQTLNGSVWDLYLWPDKEQSFIVMVDGGNNEMRVIRRSDGEILSSYGRFGRQAGQFFGVHNIAIDSKGNVFTTEVFEGKRIQRWKVVSGTPQN
;
A
#
# COMPACT_ATOMS: atom_id res chain seq x y z
N MET A 1 76.78 7.84 48.30
CA MET A 1 75.30 7.72 48.36
C MET A 1 74.71 8.38 47.09
N SER A 2 74.36 7.53 46.13
CA SER A 2 73.89 8.00 44.81
C SER A 2 72.36 7.85 44.71
N PHE A 3 71.65 8.91 44.50
CA PHE A 3 70.20 8.93 44.26
C PHE A 3 69.94 8.86 42.75
N ILE A 4 69.38 7.75 42.27
CA ILE A 4 68.92 7.63 40.90
C ILE A 4 67.45 7.99 40.87
N SER A 5 67.14 9.10 40.20
CA SER A 5 65.77 9.53 39.91
C SER A 5 65.22 8.80 38.67
N ARG A 6 64.10 8.05 38.84
CA ARG A 6 63.39 7.43 37.74
C ARG A 6 62.31 8.41 37.21
N LEU A 7 62.49 8.86 35.97
CA LEU A 7 61.52 9.61 35.21
C LEU A 7 60.51 8.62 34.58
N SER A 8 59.27 8.67 35.00
CA SER A 8 58.18 7.85 34.40
C SER A 8 57.48 8.73 33.32
N THR A 9 57.65 8.31 32.06
CA THR A 9 56.98 8.96 30.92
C THR A 9 55.60 8.37 30.77
N LEU A 10 54.54 9.17 31.05
CA LEU A 10 53.15 8.84 30.72
C LEU A 10 52.91 9.12 29.23
N VAL A 11 52.68 8.06 28.44
CA VAL A 11 52.19 8.18 27.06
C VAL A 11 50.70 8.21 27.10
N GLY A 12 50.11 9.41 26.92
CA GLY A 12 48.67 9.59 26.77
C GLY A 12 48.24 9.20 25.35
N VAL A 13 47.48 8.12 25.27
CA VAL A 13 46.80 7.72 24.00
C VAL A 13 45.53 8.58 23.85
N ILE A 14 45.57 9.54 22.93
CA ILE A 14 44.42 10.35 22.54
C ILE A 14 43.61 9.50 21.53
N LEU A 15 42.51 8.91 21.97
CA LEU A 15 41.51 8.29 21.09
C LEU A 15 40.72 9.40 20.40
N PHE A 16 41.01 9.65 19.14
CA PHE A 16 40.12 10.44 18.27
C PHE A 16 38.86 9.61 17.97
N ALA A 17 37.76 9.89 18.67
CA ALA A 17 36.43 9.42 18.28
C ALA A 17 36.02 10.20 17.01
N TRP A 18 36.11 9.56 15.85
CA TRP A 18 35.48 10.06 14.64
C TRP A 18 33.97 9.92 14.79
N THR A 19 33.30 10.97 15.22
CA THR A 19 31.86 11.06 15.07
C THR A 19 31.58 11.31 13.59
N THR A 20 31.20 10.27 12.86
CA THR A 20 30.56 10.44 11.55
C THR A 20 29.25 11.18 11.80
N LEU A 21 29.19 12.48 11.48
CA LEU A 21 27.91 13.16 11.31
C LEU A 21 27.19 12.41 10.18
N ALA A 22 26.20 11.58 10.53
CA ALA A 22 25.24 11.11 9.58
C ALA A 22 24.54 12.35 9.03
N CYS A 23 24.81 12.71 7.78
CA CYS A 23 24.06 13.77 7.10
C CYS A 23 22.60 13.32 7.08
N ALA A 24 21.71 14.07 7.73
CA ALA A 24 20.29 13.77 7.67
C ALA A 24 19.86 13.85 6.21
N ALA A 25 19.16 12.81 5.72
CA ALA A 25 18.66 12.82 4.35
C ALA A 25 17.72 14.01 4.14
N ASP A 26 17.89 14.71 3.01
CA ASP A 26 17.01 15.81 2.67
C ASP A 26 15.58 15.35 2.46
N THR A 27 14.63 16.04 3.06
CA THR A 27 13.20 15.72 2.92
C THR A 27 12.76 15.76 1.46
N PRO A 28 12.17 14.68 0.91
CA PRO A 28 11.69 14.65 -0.45
C PRO A 28 10.67 15.76 -0.74
N LYS A 29 10.82 16.41 -1.90
CA LYS A 29 9.86 17.39 -2.41
C LYS A 29 9.38 16.98 -3.78
N PHE A 30 8.11 17.24 -4.05
CA PHE A 30 7.42 16.74 -5.24
C PHE A 30 6.75 17.87 -6.03
N GLU A 31 6.69 17.68 -7.33
CA GLU A 31 5.86 18.45 -8.26
C GLU A 31 5.00 17.50 -9.09
N ILE A 32 3.75 17.90 -9.34
CA ILE A 32 2.83 17.09 -10.14
C ILE A 32 3.26 17.07 -11.60
N ASP A 33 3.21 15.90 -12.23
CA ASP A 33 3.37 15.75 -13.66
C ASP A 33 2.01 15.60 -14.36
N PRO A 34 1.46 16.67 -14.93
CA PRO A 34 0.12 16.65 -15.52
C PRO A 34 0.06 15.89 -16.86
N PHE A 35 1.21 15.45 -17.41
CA PHE A 35 1.31 14.79 -18.71
C PHE A 35 1.56 13.28 -18.60
N TRP A 36 1.51 12.74 -17.39
CA TRP A 36 1.61 11.31 -17.13
C TRP A 36 0.31 10.79 -16.49
N PRO A 37 -0.23 9.61 -16.90
CA PRO A 37 0.20 8.80 -18.07
C PRO A 37 -0.16 9.45 -19.39
N LYS A 38 0.32 8.86 -20.50
CA LYS A 38 -0.10 9.23 -21.85
C LYS A 38 -1.56 8.82 -22.08
N ALA A 39 -2.15 9.37 -23.15
CA ALA A 39 -3.50 9.00 -23.53
C ALA A 39 -3.62 7.48 -23.72
N LEU A 40 -4.67 6.90 -23.13
CA LEU A 40 -4.91 5.46 -23.25
C LEU A 40 -5.30 5.10 -24.69
N PRO A 41 -4.84 3.94 -25.22
CA PRO A 41 -5.22 3.48 -26.55
C PRO A 41 -6.70 3.04 -26.58
N ASN A 42 -7.20 2.71 -27.78
CA ASN A 42 -8.49 2.06 -28.00
C ASN A 42 -9.71 2.80 -27.41
N ASN A 43 -9.65 4.11 -27.26
CA ASN A 43 -10.68 4.89 -26.57
C ASN A 43 -10.96 4.39 -25.14
N TRP A 44 -9.97 3.80 -24.47
CA TRP A 44 -10.11 3.34 -23.11
C TRP A 44 -10.30 4.48 -22.12
N THR A 45 -11.11 4.21 -21.11
CA THR A 45 -11.26 5.07 -19.94
C THR A 45 -11.09 4.23 -18.67
N LEU A 46 -10.55 4.85 -17.63
CA LEU A 46 -10.38 4.22 -16.32
C LEU A 46 -11.65 4.36 -15.49
N GLY A 47 -12.01 3.30 -14.79
CA GLY A 47 -12.85 3.37 -13.62
C GLY A 47 -12.04 3.77 -12.38
N GLN A 48 -12.56 3.46 -11.19
CA GLN A 48 -11.83 3.66 -9.94
C GLN A 48 -10.53 2.88 -9.97
N VAL A 49 -9.39 3.56 -9.75
CA VAL A 49 -8.08 2.92 -9.70
C VAL A 49 -7.77 2.59 -8.24
N ALA A 50 -7.93 1.31 -7.91
CA ALA A 50 -7.89 0.88 -6.51
C ALA A 50 -6.51 0.39 -6.05
N GLY A 51 -5.64 0.02 -6.98
CA GLY A 51 -4.30 -0.47 -6.62
C GLY A 51 -3.23 0.04 -7.57
N VAL A 52 -1.99 0.18 -7.05
CA VAL A 52 -0.80 0.52 -7.81
C VAL A 52 0.42 -0.23 -7.30
N ALA A 53 1.28 -0.65 -8.21
CA ALA A 53 2.60 -1.20 -7.92
C ALA A 53 3.62 -0.65 -8.91
N VAL A 54 4.88 -0.60 -8.49
CA VAL A 54 6.02 -0.32 -9.37
C VAL A 54 6.92 -1.55 -9.35
N ASP A 55 7.35 -1.99 -10.53
CA ASP A 55 8.25 -3.13 -10.66
C ASP A 55 9.73 -2.69 -10.70
N GLU A 56 10.65 -3.64 -10.73
CA GLU A 56 12.10 -3.40 -10.74
C GLU A 56 12.63 -2.72 -12.02
N ARG A 57 11.77 -2.53 -13.04
CA ARG A 57 12.08 -1.78 -14.26
C ARG A 57 11.54 -0.36 -14.23
N ASP A 58 11.00 0.08 -13.07
CA ASP A 58 10.23 1.31 -12.90
C ASP A 58 8.95 1.35 -13.76
N HIS A 59 8.41 0.20 -14.19
CA HIS A 59 7.12 0.13 -14.83
C HIS A 59 6.02 0.21 -13.77
N VAL A 60 4.95 0.93 -14.10
CA VAL A 60 3.84 1.19 -13.20
C VAL A 60 2.65 0.31 -13.56
N TRP A 61 2.21 -0.48 -12.60
CA TRP A 61 1.09 -1.38 -12.75
C TRP A 61 -0.09 -0.86 -11.95
N ILE A 62 -1.27 -0.85 -12.54
CA ILE A 62 -2.51 -0.49 -11.84
C ILE A 62 -3.51 -1.62 -11.87
N MET A 63 -4.35 -1.65 -10.83
CA MET A 63 -5.59 -2.40 -10.81
C MET A 63 -6.76 -1.43 -10.70
N GLN A 64 -7.62 -1.45 -11.71
CA GLN A 64 -8.76 -0.55 -11.79
C GLN A 64 -10.07 -1.34 -11.86
N ARG A 65 -11.20 -0.68 -11.62
CA ARG A 65 -12.55 -1.21 -11.56
C ARG A 65 -13.36 -0.84 -12.79
N PRO A 66 -13.34 -1.60 -13.89
CA PRO A 66 -14.12 -1.27 -15.10
C PRO A 66 -15.62 -1.14 -14.80
N ARG A 67 -16.12 -1.93 -13.84
CA ARG A 67 -17.53 -1.94 -13.43
C ARG A 67 -17.95 -0.71 -12.61
N SER A 68 -17.03 0.14 -12.21
CA SER A 68 -17.33 1.41 -11.54
C SER A 68 -17.71 2.54 -12.49
N LEU A 69 -17.59 2.30 -13.80
CA LEU A 69 -17.99 3.25 -14.82
C LEU A 69 -19.52 3.26 -14.98
N SER A 70 -20.09 4.45 -15.06
CA SER A 70 -21.49 4.64 -15.39
C SER A 70 -21.79 4.26 -16.84
N ARG A 71 -23.07 4.09 -17.19
CA ARG A 71 -23.47 3.82 -18.57
C ARG A 71 -23.07 4.92 -19.56
N LEU A 72 -22.91 6.15 -19.11
CA LEU A 72 -22.44 7.26 -19.96
C LEU A 72 -20.93 7.19 -20.18
N GLU A 73 -20.17 6.85 -19.14
CA GLU A 73 -18.72 6.70 -19.22
C GLU A 73 -18.29 5.44 -20.01
N ALA A 74 -19.18 4.47 -20.20
CA ALA A 74 -18.95 3.25 -20.96
C ALA A 74 -19.86 3.19 -22.21
N ALA A 75 -20.20 4.33 -22.79
CA ALA A 75 -21.24 4.40 -23.82
C ALA A 75 -20.88 3.69 -25.13
N ALA A 76 -19.61 3.68 -25.51
CA ALA A 76 -19.14 2.98 -26.71
C ALA A 76 -19.14 1.45 -26.56
N ALA A 77 -19.07 0.94 -25.32
CA ALA A 77 -19.09 -0.49 -25.04
C ALA A 77 -20.51 -1.09 -24.94
N GLN A 78 -21.55 -0.28 -25.09
CA GLN A 78 -22.94 -0.77 -25.07
C GLN A 78 -23.29 -1.51 -26.37
N ASN A 79 -24.27 -2.37 -26.29
CA ASN A 79 -24.83 -3.06 -27.46
C ASN A 79 -26.30 -2.66 -27.70
N PRO A 80 -26.65 -1.92 -28.78
CA PRO A 80 -25.70 -1.28 -29.71
C PRO A 80 -24.92 -0.12 -29.05
N PRO A 81 -23.76 0.26 -29.60
CA PRO A 81 -22.99 1.42 -29.12
C PRO A 81 -23.82 2.71 -29.10
N ARG A 82 -23.66 3.50 -28.02
CA ARG A 82 -24.39 4.76 -27.81
C ARG A 82 -23.52 6.01 -28.01
N ALA A 83 -22.21 5.82 -28.21
CA ALA A 83 -21.23 6.87 -28.49
C ALA A 83 -20.01 6.29 -29.19
N GLN A 84 -19.11 7.15 -29.66
CA GLN A 84 -17.79 6.73 -30.18
C GLN A 84 -16.76 6.55 -29.07
N CYS A 85 -16.89 7.25 -27.96
CA CYS A 85 -16.18 7.09 -26.70
C CYS A 85 -17.19 6.65 -25.62
N CYS A 86 -16.85 5.96 -24.55
CA CYS A 86 -15.57 5.46 -24.18
C CYS A 86 -15.72 3.97 -23.87
N ILE A 87 -14.62 3.24 -23.87
CA ILE A 87 -14.59 1.79 -23.62
C ILE A 87 -13.91 1.57 -22.28
N PRO A 88 -14.48 0.81 -21.34
CA PRO A 88 -13.79 0.44 -20.10
C PRO A 88 -12.46 -0.25 -20.40
N ALA A 89 -11.38 0.27 -19.85
CA ALA A 89 -10.07 -0.37 -19.97
C ALA A 89 -10.05 -1.73 -19.24
N PRO A 90 -9.16 -2.67 -19.62
CA PRO A 90 -8.96 -3.90 -18.85
C PRO A 90 -8.58 -3.63 -17.39
N PRO A 91 -8.89 -4.53 -16.46
CA PRO A 91 -8.67 -4.32 -15.02
C PRO A 91 -7.20 -4.10 -14.63
N VAL A 92 -6.25 -4.76 -15.29
CA VAL A 92 -4.82 -4.64 -15.05
C VAL A 92 -4.17 -3.93 -16.22
N ILE A 93 -3.39 -2.89 -15.97
CA ILE A 93 -2.66 -2.15 -16.98
C ILE A 93 -1.22 -1.93 -16.51
N GLU A 94 -0.26 -2.19 -17.38
CA GLU A 94 1.16 -1.88 -17.22
C GLU A 94 1.50 -0.64 -18.06
N PHE A 95 2.13 0.34 -17.43
CA PHE A 95 2.72 1.50 -18.09
C PHE A 95 4.24 1.44 -18.01
N ASP A 96 4.93 1.90 -19.05
CA ASP A 96 6.36 2.20 -18.95
C ASP A 96 6.61 3.47 -18.13
N ALA A 97 7.88 3.79 -17.87
CA ALA A 97 8.26 4.97 -17.10
C ALA A 97 7.79 6.29 -17.76
N GLU A 98 7.63 6.31 -19.08
CA GLU A 98 7.15 7.44 -19.86
C GLU A 98 5.62 7.59 -19.83
N GLY A 99 4.91 6.54 -19.36
CA GLY A 99 3.46 6.51 -19.23
C GLY A 99 2.72 5.93 -20.45
N ASN A 100 3.41 5.25 -21.34
CA ASN A 100 2.77 4.51 -22.43
C ASN A 100 2.24 3.17 -21.89
N VAL A 101 1.10 2.72 -22.40
CA VAL A 101 0.58 1.38 -22.09
C VAL A 101 1.45 0.32 -22.75
N VAL A 102 2.04 -0.55 -21.96
CA VAL A 102 2.83 -1.70 -22.40
C VAL A 102 1.93 -2.90 -22.69
N GLN A 103 1.05 -3.19 -21.75
CA GLN A 103 0.04 -4.26 -21.86
C GLN A 103 -1.15 -3.98 -20.94
N ALA A 104 -2.24 -4.68 -21.25
CA ALA A 104 -3.43 -4.67 -20.40
C ALA A 104 -4.17 -6.00 -20.51
N TRP A 105 -4.64 -6.52 -19.36
CA TRP A 105 -5.30 -7.80 -19.29
C TRP A 105 -6.20 -7.91 -18.03
N GLY A 106 -6.83 -9.05 -17.86
CA GLY A 106 -7.64 -9.39 -16.68
C GLY A 106 -9.12 -9.49 -16.99
N GLY A 107 -9.87 -9.91 -15.99
CA GLY A 107 -11.27 -10.26 -16.08
C GLY A 107 -11.51 -11.73 -15.77
N GLU A 108 -12.76 -12.15 -15.85
CA GLU A 108 -13.15 -13.53 -15.59
C GLU A 108 -12.42 -14.52 -16.50
N GLY A 109 -12.06 -15.67 -15.95
CA GLY A 109 -11.32 -16.71 -16.65
C GLY A 109 -11.70 -18.11 -16.16
N GLN A 110 -10.98 -19.12 -16.62
CA GLN A 110 -11.20 -20.50 -16.21
C GLN A 110 -10.20 -20.93 -15.14
N GLY A 111 -10.70 -21.63 -14.10
CA GLY A 111 -9.87 -22.22 -13.05
C GLY A 111 -9.51 -21.29 -11.90
N PHE A 112 -10.04 -20.07 -11.87
CA PHE A 112 -9.88 -19.12 -10.77
C PHE A 112 -11.12 -18.22 -10.63
N ASP A 113 -11.23 -17.59 -9.47
CA ASP A 113 -12.25 -16.57 -9.21
C ASP A 113 -11.68 -15.19 -9.58
N TRP A 114 -12.40 -14.37 -10.36
CA TRP A 114 -12.02 -12.97 -10.55
C TRP A 114 -12.67 -12.07 -9.49
N PRO A 115 -11.96 -11.09 -8.90
CA PRO A 115 -12.54 -10.21 -7.91
C PRO A 115 -13.81 -9.51 -8.41
N LYS A 116 -14.86 -9.54 -7.61
CA LYS A 116 -16.09 -8.79 -7.89
C LYS A 116 -15.88 -7.28 -7.71
N GLN A 117 -14.92 -6.91 -6.86
CA GLN A 117 -14.47 -5.53 -6.68
C GLN A 117 -12.95 -5.50 -6.56
N GLU A 118 -12.29 -5.21 -7.65
CA GLU A 118 -10.83 -5.14 -7.76
C GLU A 118 -10.24 -4.18 -6.72
N HIS A 119 -9.09 -4.55 -6.09
CA HIS A 119 -8.49 -3.74 -5.05
C HIS A 119 -6.95 -3.72 -5.10
N GLY A 120 -6.28 -4.68 -4.49
CA GLY A 120 -4.83 -4.69 -4.35
C GLY A 120 -4.11 -5.26 -5.57
N ILE A 121 -2.94 -4.71 -5.90
CA ILE A 121 -2.00 -5.26 -6.88
C ILE A 121 -0.58 -5.20 -6.33
N ARG A 122 0.22 -6.25 -6.57
CA ARG A 122 1.65 -6.29 -6.29
C ARG A 122 2.37 -7.01 -7.42
N VAL A 123 3.52 -6.48 -7.84
CA VAL A 123 4.39 -7.11 -8.82
C VAL A 123 5.72 -7.45 -8.15
N VAL A 124 6.13 -8.72 -8.26
CA VAL A 124 7.38 -9.20 -7.66
C VAL A 124 8.02 -10.23 -8.59
N GLY A 125 9.21 -9.93 -9.08
CA GLY A 125 9.86 -10.76 -10.10
C GLY A 125 8.92 -10.97 -11.29
N ASP A 126 8.75 -12.19 -11.73
CA ASP A 126 7.92 -12.53 -12.89
C ASP A 126 6.42 -12.72 -12.55
N THR A 127 5.98 -12.28 -11.36
CA THR A 127 4.61 -12.54 -10.90
C THR A 127 3.85 -11.28 -10.54
N VAL A 128 2.55 -11.30 -10.86
CA VAL A 128 1.56 -10.28 -10.49
C VAL A 128 0.57 -10.91 -9.54
N TRP A 129 0.37 -10.25 -8.40
CA TRP A 129 -0.57 -10.66 -7.38
C TRP A 129 -1.74 -9.68 -7.35
N LEU A 130 -2.95 -10.20 -7.27
CA LEU A 130 -4.19 -9.43 -7.34
C LEU A 130 -5.13 -9.83 -6.20
N GLY A 131 -5.87 -8.85 -5.66
CA GLY A 131 -6.89 -9.09 -4.65
C GLY A 131 -8.13 -8.21 -4.86
N GLY A 132 -9.20 -8.54 -4.17
CA GLY A 132 -10.45 -7.79 -4.21
C GLY A 132 -11.05 -7.62 -2.82
N ASN A 133 -11.97 -6.66 -2.68
CA ASN A 133 -12.59 -6.33 -1.40
C ASN A 133 -14.12 -6.40 -1.40
N HIS A 134 -14.74 -7.06 -2.39
CA HIS A 134 -16.16 -7.40 -2.28
C HIS A 134 -16.36 -8.44 -1.15
N LYS A 135 -17.53 -8.46 -0.54
CA LYS A 135 -17.87 -9.38 0.57
C LYS A 135 -17.63 -10.88 0.24
N ASP A 136 -17.60 -11.25 -1.03
CA ASP A 136 -17.31 -12.60 -1.50
C ASP A 136 -15.87 -12.75 -2.03
N ASP A 137 -15.04 -11.70 -2.01
CA ASP A 137 -13.66 -11.76 -2.47
C ASP A 137 -12.74 -12.22 -1.32
N GLY A 138 -12.84 -13.51 -0.99
CA GLY A 138 -12.06 -14.14 0.09
C GLY A 138 -10.74 -14.75 -0.38
N PHE A 139 -10.04 -14.13 -1.35
CA PHE A 139 -8.89 -14.73 -2.01
C PHE A 139 -7.88 -13.70 -2.52
N VAL A 140 -6.67 -14.19 -2.80
CA VAL A 140 -5.63 -13.49 -3.55
C VAL A 140 -5.20 -14.37 -4.71
N LEU A 141 -5.02 -13.78 -5.88
CA LEU A 141 -4.63 -14.44 -7.12
C LEU A 141 -3.16 -14.18 -7.45
N LYS A 142 -2.50 -15.17 -8.03
CA LYS A 142 -1.14 -15.07 -8.55
C LYS A 142 -1.13 -15.39 -10.04
N PHE A 143 -0.57 -14.49 -10.84
CA PHE A 143 -0.44 -14.58 -12.29
C PHE A 143 1.03 -14.39 -12.71
N THR A 144 1.35 -14.79 -13.93
CA THR A 144 2.53 -14.29 -14.63
C THR A 144 2.30 -12.84 -15.07
N ARG A 145 3.37 -12.14 -15.49
CA ARG A 145 3.24 -10.74 -15.97
C ARG A 145 2.33 -10.63 -17.19
N ASP A 146 2.29 -11.64 -18.06
CA ASP A 146 1.43 -11.68 -19.25
C ASP A 146 -0.01 -12.18 -18.96
N GLY A 147 -0.39 -12.24 -17.69
CA GLY A 147 -1.77 -12.54 -17.25
C GLY A 147 -2.15 -14.01 -17.27
N LYS A 148 -1.20 -14.96 -17.31
CA LYS A 148 -1.51 -16.38 -17.16
C LYS A 148 -1.68 -16.74 -15.69
N PHE A 149 -2.80 -17.37 -15.35
CA PHE A 149 -3.09 -17.82 -13.99
C PHE A 149 -2.07 -18.85 -13.50
N ILE A 150 -1.58 -18.64 -12.27
CA ILE A 150 -0.65 -19.57 -11.60
C ILE A 150 -1.36 -20.26 -10.44
N LYS A 151 -1.92 -19.47 -9.50
CA LYS A 151 -2.48 -20.04 -8.27
C LYS A 151 -3.40 -19.06 -7.55
N GLN A 152 -4.35 -19.60 -6.78
CA GLN A 152 -5.25 -18.84 -5.91
C GLN A 152 -5.04 -19.24 -4.46
N LEU A 153 -4.90 -18.24 -3.58
CA LEU A 153 -4.90 -18.36 -2.13
C LEU A 153 -6.30 -18.00 -1.62
N GLY A 154 -6.94 -18.89 -0.87
CA GLY A 154 -8.32 -18.70 -0.46
C GLY A 154 -9.33 -19.03 -1.58
N LYS A 155 -10.56 -18.60 -1.44
CA LYS A 155 -11.62 -18.85 -2.42
C LYS A 155 -12.75 -17.84 -2.33
N SER A 156 -13.55 -17.74 -3.38
CA SER A 156 -14.77 -16.94 -3.39
C SER A 156 -15.77 -17.42 -2.33
N GLY A 157 -16.49 -16.50 -1.76
CA GLY A 157 -17.53 -16.75 -0.76
C GLY A 157 -17.35 -15.93 0.52
N PRO A 158 -18.34 -15.98 1.42
CA PRO A 158 -18.33 -15.18 2.63
C PRO A 158 -17.17 -15.58 3.56
N ARG A 159 -16.63 -14.61 4.27
CA ARG A 159 -15.62 -14.83 5.30
C ARG A 159 -16.09 -15.76 6.40
N LYS A 160 -15.15 -16.40 7.08
CA LYS A 160 -15.42 -17.31 8.20
C LYS A 160 -14.91 -16.79 9.54
N GLY A 161 -14.45 -15.52 9.58
CA GLY A 161 -13.95 -14.83 10.76
C GLY A 161 -12.43 -14.83 10.90
N ASP A 162 -11.97 -14.08 11.90
CA ASP A 162 -10.56 -13.73 12.07
C ASP A 162 -9.65 -14.91 12.44
N GLN A 163 -10.21 -16.03 12.87
CA GLN A 163 -9.45 -17.24 13.24
C GLN A 163 -9.36 -18.28 12.10
N ASP A 164 -10.12 -18.11 11.01
CA ASP A 164 -10.07 -19.04 9.88
C ASP A 164 -8.76 -18.87 9.09
N THR A 165 -8.02 -19.95 8.89
CA THR A 165 -6.73 -19.94 8.21
C THR A 165 -6.79 -20.37 6.75
N THR A 166 -7.99 -20.63 6.23
CA THR A 166 -8.22 -21.15 4.88
C THR A 166 -8.99 -20.18 3.98
N GLN A 167 -9.71 -19.24 4.58
CA GLN A 167 -10.54 -18.24 3.91
C GLN A 167 -10.13 -16.84 4.34
N LEU A 168 -9.91 -15.94 3.37
CA LEU A 168 -9.70 -14.53 3.64
C LEU A 168 -11.04 -13.81 3.80
N GLY A 169 -10.99 -12.63 4.44
CA GLY A 169 -12.14 -11.77 4.65
C GLY A 169 -11.97 -10.43 3.96
N GLN A 170 -12.07 -10.39 2.64
CA GLN A 170 -11.95 -9.15 1.86
C GLN A 170 -10.55 -8.51 2.01
N PRO A 171 -9.48 -9.15 1.51
CA PRO A 171 -8.12 -8.65 1.64
C PRO A 171 -7.95 -7.29 0.98
N ALA A 172 -7.36 -6.34 1.72
CA ALA A 172 -7.14 -4.98 1.23
C ALA A 172 -5.82 -4.86 0.47
N ASP A 173 -4.75 -5.40 1.03
CA ASP A 173 -3.39 -5.30 0.48
C ASP A 173 -2.58 -6.54 0.84
N PHE A 174 -1.47 -6.72 0.16
CA PHE A 174 -0.53 -7.82 0.45
C PHE A 174 0.88 -7.45 0.05
N TRP A 175 1.84 -8.00 0.79
CA TRP A 175 3.27 -7.84 0.55
C TRP A 175 3.95 -9.19 0.43
N VAL A 176 4.73 -9.36 -0.62
CA VAL A 176 5.56 -10.57 -0.82
C VAL A 176 6.97 -10.27 -0.36
N ASP A 177 7.41 -10.98 0.68
CA ASP A 177 8.76 -10.91 1.21
C ASP A 177 9.62 -12.00 0.56
N GLY A 178 10.35 -11.62 -0.47
CA GLY A 178 11.23 -12.56 -1.21
C GLY A 178 12.24 -13.30 -0.34
N PRO A 179 12.97 -12.63 0.57
CA PRO A 179 13.95 -13.27 1.43
C PRO A 179 13.43 -14.40 2.30
N THR A 180 12.18 -14.32 2.78
CA THR A 180 11.56 -15.37 3.61
C THR A 180 10.58 -16.25 2.84
N ASN A 181 10.32 -15.94 1.55
CA ASN A 181 9.29 -16.58 0.74
C ASN A 181 7.92 -16.55 1.43
N GLU A 182 7.52 -15.39 1.95
CA GLU A 182 6.26 -15.20 2.65
C GLU A 182 5.39 -14.15 1.96
N VAL A 183 4.08 -14.35 1.98
CA VAL A 183 3.10 -13.33 1.62
C VAL A 183 2.33 -12.92 2.88
N TYR A 184 2.40 -11.64 3.19
CA TYR A 184 1.67 -10.98 4.27
C TYR A 184 0.42 -10.35 3.66
N VAL A 185 -0.74 -10.63 4.22
CA VAL A 185 -2.02 -10.12 3.73
C VAL A 185 -2.64 -9.25 4.81
N ALA A 186 -2.94 -8.01 4.48
CA ALA A 186 -3.83 -7.15 5.25
C ALA A 186 -5.27 -7.59 4.97
N ASP A 187 -5.73 -8.55 5.76
CA ASP A 187 -7.04 -9.17 5.63
C ASP A 187 -8.06 -8.36 6.42
N GLY A 188 -8.48 -7.20 5.85
CA GLY A 188 -8.92 -6.08 6.63
C GLY A 188 -10.31 -5.52 6.34
N TYR A 189 -10.93 -5.67 5.17
CA TYR A 189 -12.28 -5.14 4.95
C TYR A 189 -13.37 -5.98 5.60
N GLY A 190 -13.13 -7.26 5.76
CA GLY A 190 -14.04 -8.18 6.44
C GLY A 190 -13.47 -8.74 7.74
N ASN A 191 -12.17 -9.02 7.78
CA ASN A 191 -11.43 -9.46 8.96
C ASN A 191 -10.60 -8.31 9.56
N HIS A 192 -9.92 -8.56 10.70
CA HIS A 192 -9.18 -7.55 11.46
C HIS A 192 -7.77 -8.03 11.79
N ARG A 193 -7.01 -8.46 10.75
CA ARG A 193 -5.74 -9.14 10.97
C ARG A 193 -4.72 -8.92 9.84
N ILE A 194 -3.47 -9.14 10.19
CA ILE A 194 -2.44 -9.53 9.23
C ILE A 194 -2.34 -11.05 9.27
N ILE A 195 -2.38 -11.71 8.12
CA ILE A 195 -2.22 -13.16 8.00
C ILE A 195 -1.11 -13.47 7.01
N VAL A 196 -0.28 -14.47 7.34
CA VAL A 196 0.94 -14.80 6.60
C VAL A 196 0.88 -16.23 6.10
N PHE A 197 1.25 -16.39 4.84
CA PHE A 197 1.35 -17.67 4.16
C PHE A 197 2.72 -17.82 3.50
N ASP A 198 3.10 -19.03 3.20
CA ASP A 198 4.19 -19.32 2.28
C ASP A 198 3.82 -18.85 0.86
N ALA A 199 4.68 -18.06 0.20
CA ALA A 199 4.36 -17.44 -1.10
C ALA A 199 4.37 -18.42 -2.28
N THR A 200 4.88 -19.64 -2.09
CA THR A 200 4.92 -20.70 -3.11
C THR A 200 3.81 -21.73 -2.90
N THR A 201 3.73 -22.26 -1.69
CA THR A 201 2.80 -23.37 -1.37
C THR A 201 1.41 -22.87 -0.94
N PHE A 202 1.32 -21.65 -0.43
CA PHE A 202 0.16 -21.06 0.24
C PHE A 202 -0.21 -21.74 1.56
N ALA A 203 0.75 -22.44 2.17
CA ALA A 203 0.60 -22.97 3.51
C ALA A 203 0.53 -21.81 4.52
N TYR A 204 -0.46 -21.88 5.41
CA TYR A 204 -0.60 -20.93 6.51
C TYR A 204 0.63 -20.99 7.44
N LYS A 205 1.07 -19.81 7.92
CA LYS A 205 2.18 -19.70 8.87
C LYS A 205 1.77 -19.08 10.20
N ARG A 206 1.16 -17.90 10.19
CA ARG A 206 0.75 -17.15 11.39
C ARG A 206 -0.20 -16.01 11.06
N HIS A 207 -0.85 -15.46 12.06
CA HIS A 207 -1.63 -14.22 11.95
C HIS A 207 -1.65 -13.48 13.29
N TRP A 208 -1.95 -12.20 13.26
CA TRP A 208 -2.09 -11.36 14.44
C TRP A 208 -3.02 -10.18 14.18
N GLY A 209 -3.61 -9.66 15.27
CA GLY A 209 -4.38 -8.41 15.30
C GLY A 209 -3.56 -7.24 15.83
N ALA A 210 -4.23 -6.15 16.19
CA ALA A 210 -3.59 -4.99 16.78
C ALA A 210 -2.74 -5.36 18.00
N TYR A 211 -1.61 -4.67 18.18
CA TYR A 211 -0.63 -4.88 19.25
C TYR A 211 -0.04 -6.30 19.31
N GLY A 212 -0.11 -7.06 18.20
CA GLY A 212 0.35 -8.45 18.16
C GLY A 212 -0.55 -9.44 18.92
N LYS A 213 -1.73 -9.00 19.33
CA LYS A 213 -2.71 -9.84 20.03
C LYS A 213 -3.33 -10.85 19.06
N VAL A 214 -3.83 -11.96 19.61
CA VAL A 214 -4.73 -12.82 18.87
C VAL A 214 -5.97 -12.00 18.51
N PRO A 215 -6.40 -11.96 17.22
CA PRO A 215 -7.62 -11.26 16.86
C PRO A 215 -8.80 -11.74 17.68
N ALA A 216 -9.59 -10.82 18.22
CA ALA A 216 -10.78 -11.19 18.98
C ALA A 216 -11.72 -12.03 18.10
N PRO A 217 -12.41 -13.02 18.68
CA PRO A 217 -13.55 -13.62 17.99
C PRO A 217 -14.50 -12.50 17.63
N GLU A 218 -15.02 -12.54 16.44
CA GLU A 218 -15.85 -11.48 15.87
C GLU A 218 -16.98 -11.06 16.84
N LEU A 219 -16.92 -9.82 17.32
CA LEU A 219 -17.93 -9.28 18.24
C LEU A 219 -19.11 -8.66 17.48
N ASN A 220 -19.01 -8.41 16.16
CA ASN A 220 -20.12 -7.83 15.42
C ASN A 220 -20.01 -8.11 13.90
N PRO A 221 -20.73 -9.11 13.36
CA PRO A 221 -20.73 -9.40 11.92
C PRO A 221 -21.41 -8.31 11.07
N THR A 222 -21.99 -7.29 11.67
CA THR A 222 -22.78 -6.26 10.99
C THR A 222 -22.01 -4.99 10.68
N SER A 223 -20.76 -4.85 11.09
CA SER A 223 -19.93 -3.71 10.72
C SER A 223 -19.36 -3.87 9.30
N GLY A 224 -20.22 -4.18 8.33
CA GLY A 224 -19.89 -4.12 6.90
C GLY A 224 -19.82 -2.69 6.38
N ASP A 225 -19.85 -1.71 7.25
CA ASP A 225 -19.63 -0.32 6.95
C ASP A 225 -18.13 -0.04 7.10
N PRO A 226 -17.42 0.36 6.02
CA PRO A 226 -16.11 0.97 6.15
C PRO A 226 -16.28 2.25 6.98
N GLY A 227 -16.08 2.18 8.27
CA GLY A 227 -16.38 3.25 9.22
C GLY A 227 -17.61 3.00 10.12
N GLY A 228 -18.10 1.76 10.20
CA GLY A 228 -19.33 1.36 10.93
C GLY A 228 -19.30 1.42 12.46
N HIS A 229 -18.38 2.19 13.03
CA HIS A 229 -18.54 2.71 14.39
C HIS A 229 -19.10 4.12 14.30
N ALA A 230 -20.09 4.43 15.13
CA ALA A 230 -20.50 5.82 15.31
C ALA A 230 -19.22 6.64 15.57
N TYR A 231 -18.88 7.55 14.68
CA TYR A 231 -17.70 8.40 14.82
C TYR A 231 -17.82 9.21 16.12
N ASP A 232 -16.93 8.92 17.05
CA ASP A 232 -16.75 9.69 18.27
C ASP A 232 -15.29 10.15 18.36
N PRO A 233 -14.99 11.43 18.05
CA PRO A 233 -13.62 11.94 18.10
C PRO A 233 -13.01 11.94 19.51
N LYS A 234 -13.79 11.67 20.55
CA LYS A 234 -13.35 11.58 21.93
C LYS A 234 -13.18 10.15 22.42
N ALA A 235 -13.64 9.17 21.65
CA ALA A 235 -13.46 7.77 22.02
C ALA A 235 -11.97 7.42 22.05
N PRO A 236 -11.52 6.62 23.01
CA PRO A 236 -10.16 6.09 22.99
C PRO A 236 -9.96 5.22 21.74
N ILE A 237 -8.75 5.27 21.17
CA ILE A 237 -8.40 4.40 20.04
C ILE A 237 -8.56 2.95 20.48
N SER A 238 -9.22 2.16 19.63
CA SER A 238 -9.49 0.75 19.87
C SER A 238 -8.19 -0.04 20.11
N ASP A 239 -8.23 -1.00 21.02
CA ASP A 239 -7.16 -1.96 21.26
C ASP A 239 -7.18 -3.15 20.27
N THR A 240 -8.12 -3.15 19.32
CA THR A 240 -8.21 -4.06 18.16
C THR A 240 -7.99 -3.28 16.87
N PHE A 241 -7.64 -3.98 15.80
CA PHE A 241 -7.73 -3.41 14.46
C PHE A 241 -9.20 -3.09 14.14
N ASN A 242 -9.38 -2.05 13.32
CA ASN A 242 -10.70 -1.70 12.80
C ASN A 242 -10.75 -1.87 11.27
N ASN A 243 -11.95 -1.93 10.70
CA ASN A 243 -12.15 -2.08 9.26
C ASN A 243 -11.91 -0.76 8.51
N PRO A 244 -11.05 -0.79 7.49
CA PRO A 244 -10.19 -1.90 7.12
C PRO A 244 -8.79 -1.81 7.73
N VAL A 245 -8.16 -2.97 7.99
CA VAL A 245 -6.70 -3.07 8.00
C VAL A 245 -6.26 -2.95 6.55
N HIS A 246 -5.79 -1.75 6.16
CA HIS A 246 -5.82 -1.35 4.74
C HIS A 246 -4.53 -1.57 3.98
N CYS A 247 -3.39 -1.52 4.65
CA CYS A 247 -2.11 -1.80 4.01
C CYS A 247 -1.18 -2.65 4.88
N VAL A 248 -0.23 -3.33 4.22
CA VAL A 248 0.92 -3.96 4.84
C VAL A 248 2.16 -3.75 3.96
N LYS A 249 3.25 -3.25 4.54
CA LYS A 249 4.54 -3.06 3.85
C LYS A 249 5.67 -3.56 4.74
N ILE A 250 6.72 -4.11 4.15
CA ILE A 250 7.90 -4.60 4.88
C ILE A 250 9.10 -3.77 4.49
N ALA A 251 9.77 -3.23 5.50
CA ALA A 251 10.98 -2.44 5.34
C ALA A 251 12.23 -3.34 5.18
N ASN A 252 13.33 -2.75 4.67
CA ASN A 252 14.60 -3.44 4.48
C ASN A 252 15.19 -4.00 5.79
N ASP A 253 14.89 -3.36 6.93
CA ASP A 253 15.27 -3.83 8.28
C ASP A 253 14.35 -4.92 8.85
N GLY A 254 13.35 -5.35 8.07
CA GLY A 254 12.41 -6.41 8.43
C GLY A 254 11.23 -5.94 9.28
N LEU A 255 11.06 -4.65 9.53
CA LEU A 255 9.87 -4.14 10.20
C LEU A 255 8.66 -4.15 9.28
N VAL A 256 7.51 -4.53 9.83
CA VAL A 256 6.23 -4.65 9.13
C VAL A 256 5.35 -3.46 9.52
N TYR A 257 5.00 -2.64 8.55
CA TYR A 257 4.15 -1.46 8.70
C TYR A 257 2.72 -1.79 8.30
N VAL A 258 1.76 -1.48 9.14
CA VAL A 258 0.35 -1.82 8.96
C VAL A 258 -0.51 -0.56 9.08
N CYS A 259 -1.34 -0.31 8.07
CA CYS A 259 -2.33 0.76 8.08
C CYS A 259 -3.63 0.28 8.75
N ASP A 260 -3.87 0.71 9.95
CA ASP A 260 -5.15 0.54 10.65
C ASP A 260 -6.00 1.80 10.40
N ARG A 261 -6.61 1.84 9.20
CA ARG A 261 -7.11 3.05 8.56
C ARG A 261 -8.09 3.84 9.41
N THR A 262 -9.17 3.20 9.85
CA THR A 262 -10.24 3.89 10.59
C THR A 262 -9.91 4.15 12.05
N ASN A 263 -8.84 3.58 12.56
CA ASN A 263 -8.24 3.97 13.84
C ASN A 263 -7.21 5.09 13.70
N ASP A 264 -7.07 5.69 12.50
CA ASP A 264 -6.15 6.80 12.23
C ASP A 264 -4.70 6.51 12.62
N ARG A 265 -4.25 5.25 12.52
CA ARG A 265 -2.93 4.85 13.00
C ARG A 265 -2.18 3.93 12.05
N MET A 266 -0.86 4.03 12.15
CA MET A 266 0.09 3.08 11.62
C MET A 266 0.69 2.28 12.79
N GLN A 267 0.58 0.97 12.76
CA GLN A 267 1.27 0.09 13.69
C GLN A 267 2.46 -0.59 13.04
N VAL A 268 3.54 -0.76 13.81
CA VAL A 268 4.79 -1.38 13.35
C VAL A 268 5.03 -2.65 14.16
N PHE A 269 5.37 -3.73 13.44
CA PHE A 269 5.59 -5.06 14.02
C PHE A 269 6.93 -5.63 13.56
N ARG A 270 7.40 -6.67 14.23
CA ARG A 270 8.37 -7.60 13.68
C ARG A 270 7.67 -8.63 12.79
N LYS A 271 8.42 -9.37 11.99
CA LYS A 271 7.88 -10.41 11.09
C LYS A 271 7.16 -11.56 11.82
N ASP A 272 7.44 -11.76 13.10
CA ASP A 272 6.76 -12.75 13.95
C ASP A 272 5.41 -12.25 14.50
N GLY A 273 5.03 -10.99 14.23
CA GLY A 273 3.81 -10.35 14.72
C GLY A 273 3.99 -9.60 16.04
N SER A 274 5.18 -9.60 16.66
CA SER A 274 5.40 -8.84 17.89
C SER A 274 5.36 -7.32 17.62
N PHE A 275 4.55 -6.62 18.42
CA PHE A 275 4.35 -5.17 18.33
C PHE A 275 5.62 -4.40 18.71
N VAL A 276 5.91 -3.35 17.96
CA VAL A 276 7.08 -2.48 18.19
C VAL A 276 6.64 -1.08 18.63
N ARG A 277 5.81 -0.43 17.82
CA ARG A 277 5.34 0.95 18.08
C ARG A 277 4.12 1.29 17.22
N GLU A 278 3.49 2.40 17.54
CA GLU A 278 2.47 3.00 16.70
C GLU A 278 2.67 4.51 16.53
N ASN A 279 2.09 5.04 15.49
CA ASN A 279 1.95 6.48 15.26
C ASN A 279 0.49 6.76 14.87
N ILE A 280 -0.09 7.77 15.49
CA ILE A 280 -1.47 8.20 15.28
C ILE A 280 -1.44 9.48 14.45
N TYR A 281 -2.29 9.53 13.42
CA TYR A 281 -2.34 10.66 12.48
C TYR A 281 -3.75 11.19 12.38
N LEU A 282 -3.96 12.43 12.82
CA LEU A 282 -5.24 13.14 12.72
C LEU A 282 -6.44 12.30 13.22
N PRO A 283 -6.49 11.97 14.51
CA PRO A 283 -7.43 11.00 15.09
C PRO A 283 -8.91 11.41 15.04
N GLN A 284 -9.23 12.41 14.25
CA GLN A 284 -10.59 12.93 14.05
C GLN A 284 -11.05 12.78 12.61
N THR A 285 -10.31 12.01 11.80
CA THR A 285 -10.61 11.85 10.38
C THR A 285 -11.69 10.80 10.19
N LEU A 286 -12.87 11.21 9.76
CA LEU A 286 -13.92 10.30 9.36
C LEU A 286 -13.41 9.40 8.22
N ASN A 287 -13.66 8.10 8.30
CA ASN A 287 -13.19 7.08 7.34
C ASN A 287 -11.67 6.83 7.38
N GLY A 288 -10.97 7.43 8.34
CA GLY A 288 -9.56 7.23 8.63
C GLY A 288 -8.58 8.03 7.77
N SER A 289 -7.41 8.28 8.34
CA SER A 289 -6.33 9.08 7.75
C SER A 289 -5.19 8.25 7.15
N VAL A 290 -5.04 6.97 7.52
CA VAL A 290 -3.92 6.12 7.11
C VAL A 290 -4.40 5.11 6.08
N TRP A 291 -4.51 5.56 4.81
CA TRP A 291 -5.07 4.69 3.76
C TRP A 291 -4.03 3.76 3.16
N ASP A 292 -2.89 4.29 2.71
CA ASP A 292 -1.76 3.49 2.24
C ASP A 292 -0.47 4.23 2.49
N LEU A 293 0.64 3.53 2.50
CA LEU A 293 1.97 4.09 2.66
C LEU A 293 2.99 3.35 1.79
N TYR A 294 4.08 4.03 1.51
CA TYR A 294 5.23 3.41 0.86
C TYR A 294 6.53 3.92 1.49
N LEU A 295 7.50 3.02 1.60
CA LEU A 295 8.81 3.34 2.16
C LEU A 295 9.67 4.03 1.10
N TRP A 296 10.36 5.09 1.50
CA TRP A 296 11.25 5.83 0.61
C TRP A 296 12.37 4.90 0.12
N PRO A 297 12.72 4.94 -1.17
CA PRO A 297 13.64 3.95 -1.75
C PRO A 297 15.13 4.29 -1.55
N ASP A 298 15.49 5.05 -0.50
CA ASP A 298 16.88 5.16 -0.06
C ASP A 298 17.29 3.93 0.75
N LYS A 299 18.60 3.74 0.94
CA LYS A 299 19.15 2.59 1.64
C LYS A 299 18.56 2.39 3.05
N GLU A 300 18.40 3.49 3.79
CA GLU A 300 17.91 3.48 5.17
C GLU A 300 16.38 3.56 5.24
N GLN A 301 15.72 3.80 4.10
CA GLN A 301 14.29 4.06 4.02
C GLN A 301 13.88 5.16 5.01
N SER A 302 14.58 6.30 4.92
CA SER A 302 14.53 7.39 5.91
C SER A 302 13.15 8.02 6.06
N PHE A 303 12.29 7.91 5.02
CA PHE A 303 10.96 8.48 5.00
C PHE A 303 9.89 7.44 4.65
N ILE A 304 8.68 7.79 4.99
CA ILE A 304 7.45 7.14 4.55
C ILE A 304 6.65 8.20 3.78
N VAL A 305 6.12 7.83 2.63
CA VAL A 305 5.10 8.63 1.94
C VAL A 305 3.77 7.95 2.14
N MET A 306 2.82 8.67 2.73
CA MET A 306 1.50 8.15 3.13
C MET A 306 0.40 8.92 2.41
N VAL A 307 -0.65 8.23 1.99
CA VAL A 307 -1.87 8.87 1.48
C VAL A 307 -3.00 8.82 2.50
N ASP A 308 -3.67 9.95 2.60
CA ASP A 308 -4.83 10.19 3.46
C ASP A 308 -6.05 10.48 2.58
N GLY A 309 -6.84 9.44 2.32
CA GLY A 309 -8.04 9.56 1.49
C GLY A 309 -9.18 10.31 2.16
N GLY A 310 -9.19 10.40 3.49
CA GLY A 310 -10.14 11.18 4.25
C GLY A 310 -9.93 12.69 4.05
N ASN A 311 -8.69 13.15 4.13
CA ASN A 311 -8.31 14.55 3.95
C ASN A 311 -7.88 14.89 2.50
N ASN A 312 -7.76 13.89 1.63
CA ASN A 312 -7.28 14.05 0.25
C ASN A 312 -5.88 14.68 0.17
N GLU A 313 -4.95 14.12 0.93
CA GLU A 313 -3.56 14.55 1.02
C GLU A 313 -2.58 13.39 0.88
N MET A 314 -1.38 13.70 0.42
CA MET A 314 -0.20 12.86 0.48
C MET A 314 0.79 13.50 1.45
N ARG A 315 1.36 12.74 2.40
CA ARG A 315 2.25 13.24 3.45
C ARG A 315 3.60 12.57 3.41
N VAL A 316 4.66 13.35 3.61
CA VAL A 316 6.00 12.83 3.88
C VAL A 316 6.22 12.79 5.38
N ILE A 317 6.61 11.62 5.88
CA ILE A 317 6.75 11.31 7.29
C ILE A 317 8.19 10.87 7.55
N ARG A 318 8.82 11.39 8.60
CA ARG A 318 10.11 10.86 9.05
C ARG A 318 9.90 9.47 9.64
N ARG A 319 10.56 8.46 9.08
CA ARG A 319 10.34 7.07 9.49
C ARG A 319 10.74 6.78 10.93
N SER A 320 11.77 7.45 11.44
CA SER A 320 12.33 7.19 12.78
C SER A 320 11.37 7.50 13.93
N ASP A 321 10.59 8.56 13.82
CA ASP A 321 9.71 9.08 14.87
C ASP A 321 8.24 9.26 14.45
N GLY A 322 7.96 9.22 13.16
CA GLY A 322 6.61 9.39 12.62
C GLY A 322 6.16 10.85 12.47
N GLU A 323 7.10 11.82 12.52
CA GLU A 323 6.76 13.24 12.33
C GLU A 323 6.37 13.52 10.88
N ILE A 324 5.25 14.23 10.67
CA ILE A 324 4.84 14.74 9.35
C ILE A 324 5.74 15.93 9.00
N LEU A 325 6.50 15.81 7.93
CA LEU A 325 7.45 16.84 7.47
C LEU A 325 6.86 17.76 6.40
N SER A 326 5.97 17.23 5.55
CA SER A 326 5.29 18.00 4.51
C SER A 326 4.03 17.30 4.04
N SER A 327 3.13 18.07 3.41
CA SER A 327 1.88 17.57 2.80
C SER A 327 1.72 18.13 1.40
N TYR A 328 1.08 17.33 0.54
CA TYR A 328 0.81 17.63 -0.87
C TYR A 328 -0.63 17.29 -1.21
N GLY A 329 -1.20 18.01 -2.15
CA GLY A 329 -2.57 17.80 -2.60
C GLY A 329 -3.61 18.52 -1.74
N ARG A 330 -4.84 18.37 -2.13
CA ARG A 330 -6.05 18.85 -1.47
C ARG A 330 -7.24 18.28 -2.24
N PHE A 331 -8.43 18.38 -1.68
CA PHE A 331 -9.64 18.00 -2.39
C PHE A 331 -9.83 18.77 -3.71
N GLY A 332 -10.10 18.05 -4.80
CA GLY A 332 -10.38 18.60 -6.13
C GLY A 332 -10.08 17.63 -7.26
N ARG A 333 -10.19 18.11 -8.50
CA ARG A 333 -10.08 17.28 -9.71
C ARG A 333 -8.96 17.72 -10.68
N GLN A 334 -8.27 18.81 -10.38
CA GLN A 334 -7.14 19.27 -11.19
C GLN A 334 -5.90 18.40 -10.90
N ALA A 335 -4.89 18.49 -11.76
CA ALA A 335 -3.61 17.87 -11.49
C ALA A 335 -3.04 18.39 -10.15
N GLY A 336 -2.52 17.47 -9.32
CA GLY A 336 -2.06 17.79 -7.97
C GLY A 336 -3.16 17.96 -6.91
N GLN A 337 -4.42 17.75 -7.26
CA GLN A 337 -5.55 17.63 -6.32
C GLN A 337 -6.03 16.18 -6.28
N PHE A 338 -6.81 15.81 -5.28
CA PHE A 338 -7.33 14.46 -5.11
C PHE A 338 -8.85 14.43 -4.94
N PHE A 339 -9.47 13.39 -5.47
CA PHE A 339 -10.84 13.03 -5.15
C PHE A 339 -10.89 11.55 -4.76
N GLY A 340 -10.58 11.27 -3.49
CA GLY A 340 -10.47 9.91 -2.98
C GLY A 340 -9.15 9.25 -3.33
N VAL A 341 -8.02 9.89 -2.97
CA VAL A 341 -6.71 9.25 -3.05
C VAL A 341 -6.72 7.96 -2.25
N HIS A 342 -6.17 6.88 -2.82
CA HIS A 342 -6.37 5.55 -2.28
C HIS A 342 -5.09 4.76 -2.03
N ASN A 343 -4.30 4.50 -3.06
CA ASN A 343 -3.04 3.76 -2.95
C ASN A 343 -1.86 4.57 -3.47
N ILE A 344 -0.67 4.11 -3.10
CA ILE A 344 0.60 4.77 -3.42
C ILE A 344 1.68 3.74 -3.76
N ALA A 345 2.51 4.07 -4.74
CA ALA A 345 3.77 3.37 -5.02
C ALA A 345 4.86 4.39 -5.38
N ILE A 346 6.12 3.99 -5.26
CA ILE A 346 7.27 4.85 -5.52
C ILE A 346 8.23 4.07 -6.42
N ASP A 347 8.78 4.73 -7.47
CA ASP A 347 9.80 4.14 -8.32
C ASP A 347 11.21 4.27 -7.71
N SER A 348 12.21 3.66 -8.34
CA SER A 348 13.60 3.66 -7.86
C SER A 348 14.21 5.07 -7.82
N LYS A 349 13.66 6.02 -8.57
CA LYS A 349 14.11 7.42 -8.67
C LYS A 349 13.46 8.32 -7.63
N GLY A 350 12.44 7.83 -6.92
CA GLY A 350 11.66 8.58 -5.94
C GLY A 350 10.42 9.28 -6.54
N ASN A 351 10.03 9.00 -7.78
CA ASN A 351 8.75 9.51 -8.25
C ASN A 351 7.61 8.74 -7.60
N VAL A 352 6.58 9.46 -7.18
CA VAL A 352 5.44 8.91 -6.46
C VAL A 352 4.26 8.77 -7.41
N PHE A 353 3.57 7.63 -7.35
CA PHE A 353 2.35 7.34 -8.09
C PHE A 353 1.19 7.18 -7.12
N THR A 354 0.16 8.00 -7.30
CA THR A 354 -1.04 7.98 -6.45
C THR A 354 -2.26 7.63 -7.27
N THR A 355 -3.13 6.77 -6.74
CA THR A 355 -4.36 6.35 -7.41
C THR A 355 -5.59 6.89 -6.69
N GLU A 356 -6.67 7.05 -7.43
CA GLU A 356 -7.91 7.60 -6.92
C GLU A 356 -9.11 6.68 -7.19
N VAL A 357 -9.89 6.44 -6.15
CA VAL A 357 -11.20 5.81 -6.19
C VAL A 357 -12.31 6.88 -6.23
N PHE A 358 -13.55 6.51 -5.94
CA PHE A 358 -14.72 7.37 -6.05
C PHE A 358 -14.77 8.05 -7.44
N GLU A 359 -14.97 9.35 -7.50
CA GLU A 359 -15.05 10.11 -8.74
C GLU A 359 -13.69 10.60 -9.28
N GLY A 360 -12.60 10.30 -8.59
CA GLY A 360 -11.25 10.60 -9.08
C GLY A 360 -10.89 9.77 -10.31
N LYS A 361 -11.05 8.44 -10.24
CA LYS A 361 -10.92 7.49 -11.37
C LYS A 361 -9.66 7.70 -12.20
N ARG A 362 -8.51 7.89 -11.55
CA ARG A 362 -7.25 8.17 -12.23
C ARG A 362 -6.04 7.71 -11.43
N ILE A 363 -4.89 7.78 -12.08
CA ILE A 363 -3.57 7.71 -11.48
C ILE A 363 -2.82 9.00 -11.79
N GLN A 364 -2.00 9.50 -10.86
CA GLN A 364 -1.17 10.68 -11.03
C GLN A 364 0.29 10.35 -10.66
N ARG A 365 1.25 10.98 -11.38
CA ARG A 365 2.67 10.94 -11.06
C ARG A 365 3.12 12.26 -10.42
N TRP A 366 3.84 12.16 -9.31
CA TRP A 366 4.51 13.27 -8.64
C TRP A 366 6.02 13.07 -8.82
N LYS A 367 6.67 13.98 -9.55
CA LYS A 367 8.12 13.93 -9.74
C LYS A 367 8.82 14.42 -8.50
N VAL A 368 9.85 13.70 -8.06
CA VAL A 368 10.75 14.19 -7.03
C VAL A 368 11.63 15.30 -7.60
N VAL A 369 11.67 16.45 -6.92
CA VAL A 369 12.46 17.62 -7.35
C VAL A 369 13.56 17.99 -6.37
N SER A 370 13.53 17.40 -5.17
CA SER A 370 14.58 17.56 -4.14
C SER A 370 14.52 16.37 -3.18
N GLY A 371 15.63 16.06 -2.52
CA GLY A 371 15.72 14.91 -1.61
C GLY A 371 15.60 13.57 -2.34
N THR A 372 16.20 13.45 -3.54
CA THR A 372 16.23 12.19 -4.29
C THR A 372 16.83 11.05 -3.47
N PRO A 373 16.38 9.80 -3.67
CA PRO A 373 16.92 8.65 -2.93
C PRO A 373 18.45 8.57 -3.09
N GLN A 374 19.14 8.39 -1.96
CA GLN A 374 20.58 8.14 -1.94
C GLN A 374 20.79 6.62 -1.82
N ASN A 375 21.39 6.01 -2.82
CA ASN A 375 21.70 4.57 -2.88
C ASN A 375 23.07 4.25 -2.27
#